data_82f1f7e13e146d10e7e953b250e31346
#
_entry.id   82f1f7e13e146d10e7e953b250e31346
#
_cell.length_a   1.000
_cell.length_b   1.000
_cell.length_c   1.000
_cell.angle_alpha   90.00
_cell.angle_beta   90.00
_cell.angle_gamma   90.00
#
_symmetry.space_group_name_H-M   'P 1'
#
loop_
_entity.id
_entity.type
_entity.pdbx_description
1 polymer ?
#
loop_
_entity_poly.entity_id
_entity_poly.type
_entity_poly.pdbx_seq_one_letter_code
_entity_poly.pdbx_strand_id
1 'polypeptide(L)'
;MSYLSHEEKQQLLFDWRYKGVSILNLLTEEEVDSYAEELERIRIQRQENDTEGQWGEYDPYMYPHKDSDKLSELMKHPKIIEACEFLMEGKIFAVQTWAYFKPPGQLGRDQHQNIFYTQCNRNEIVNISLAFDNHDPNNGSVWYLEGSHLLGRLPIEIDDERTKSNPKNWRNERGKPCVLPPDHGFKKVDGYLRKGQVALLHSNVVHGSEANDSTRFRRAFLTGYVKEGSDFSTGNHMKREPIDVGSAKI
;
A
#
# COMPACT_ATOMS: atom_id res chain seq x y z
N MET A 1 7.71 -25.14 -7.98
CA MET A 1 8.68 -24.94 -6.88
C MET A 1 8.23 -23.71 -6.12
N SER A 2 8.12 -23.79 -4.80
CA SER A 2 7.66 -22.68 -3.96
C SER A 2 8.72 -21.59 -3.88
N TYR A 3 8.32 -20.32 -3.93
CA TYR A 3 9.17 -19.15 -3.76
C TYR A 3 9.34 -18.76 -2.28
N LEU A 4 8.44 -19.26 -1.42
CA LEU A 4 8.49 -19.06 0.02
C LEU A 4 8.94 -20.34 0.72
N SER A 5 9.87 -20.20 1.66
CA SER A 5 10.22 -21.29 2.55
C SER A 5 9.08 -21.61 3.53
N HIS A 6 9.14 -22.76 4.16
CA HIS A 6 8.16 -23.13 5.18
C HIS A 6 8.17 -22.14 6.36
N GLU A 7 9.35 -21.71 6.78
CA GLU A 7 9.52 -20.74 7.86
C GLU A 7 8.91 -19.37 7.50
N GLU A 8 9.17 -18.87 6.27
CA GLU A 8 8.54 -17.63 5.78
C GLU A 8 7.02 -17.73 5.78
N LYS A 9 6.44 -18.86 5.35
CA LYS A 9 4.98 -19.07 5.38
C LYS A 9 4.42 -19.07 6.80
N GLN A 10 5.10 -19.73 7.74
CA GLN A 10 4.67 -19.73 9.14
C GLN A 10 4.74 -18.32 9.74
N GLN A 11 5.82 -17.59 9.51
CA GLN A 11 5.97 -16.22 10.01
C GLN A 11 4.93 -15.29 9.39
N LEU A 12 4.71 -15.38 8.07
CA LEU A 12 3.67 -14.63 7.36
C LEU A 12 2.29 -14.84 7.98
N LEU A 13 1.91 -16.10 8.19
CA LEU A 13 0.59 -16.45 8.71
C LEU A 13 0.42 -15.97 10.16
N PHE A 14 1.48 -16.11 10.99
CA PHE A 14 1.48 -15.62 12.36
C PHE A 14 1.28 -14.10 12.40
N ASP A 15 2.11 -13.36 11.67
CA ASP A 15 2.05 -11.90 11.66
C ASP A 15 0.72 -11.39 11.09
N TRP A 16 0.22 -12.03 10.02
CA TRP A 16 -1.08 -11.72 9.42
C TRP A 16 -2.23 -11.87 10.41
N ARG A 17 -2.26 -12.99 11.14
CA ARG A 17 -3.34 -13.31 12.07
C ARG A 17 -3.32 -12.48 13.34
N TYR A 18 -2.14 -12.20 13.87
CA TYR A 18 -2.00 -11.55 15.19
C TYR A 18 -1.66 -10.07 15.11
N LYS A 19 -0.89 -9.64 14.11
CA LYS A 19 -0.48 -8.24 13.97
C LYS A 19 -1.29 -7.48 12.91
N GLY A 20 -1.73 -8.16 11.85
CA GLY A 20 -2.38 -7.55 10.69
C GLY A 20 -1.40 -6.97 9.67
N VAL A 21 -0.11 -7.12 9.90
CA VAL A 21 0.97 -6.70 9.00
C VAL A 21 2.06 -7.76 9.00
N SER A 22 2.44 -8.22 7.81
CA SER A 22 3.56 -9.14 7.62
C SER A 22 4.62 -8.48 6.74
N ILE A 23 5.89 -8.81 6.95
CA ILE A 23 7.01 -8.25 6.17
C ILE A 23 7.79 -9.39 5.52
N LEU A 24 8.09 -9.23 4.23
CA LEU A 24 8.92 -10.15 3.45
C LEU A 24 10.14 -9.45 2.87
N ASN A 25 11.25 -10.16 2.77
CA ASN A 25 12.35 -9.79 1.88
C ASN A 25 11.98 -10.20 0.47
N LEU A 26 11.87 -9.25 -0.44
CA LEU A 26 11.42 -9.50 -1.80
C LEU A 26 12.54 -9.33 -2.82
N LEU A 27 13.14 -8.17 -2.85
CA LEU A 27 14.15 -7.75 -3.81
C LEU A 27 15.47 -7.42 -3.11
N THR A 28 16.56 -7.57 -3.84
CA THR A 28 17.86 -6.99 -3.44
C THR A 28 17.83 -5.47 -3.62
N GLU A 29 18.75 -4.76 -2.98
CA GLU A 29 18.84 -3.30 -3.13
C GLU A 29 19.13 -2.90 -4.59
N GLU A 30 19.94 -3.68 -5.30
CA GLU A 30 20.30 -3.45 -6.70
C GLU A 30 19.09 -3.61 -7.64
N GLU A 31 18.26 -4.64 -7.41
CA GLU A 31 17.01 -4.80 -8.15
C GLU A 31 16.06 -3.62 -7.92
N VAL A 32 15.95 -3.16 -6.68
CA VAL A 32 15.09 -2.00 -6.35
C VAL A 32 15.57 -0.74 -7.03
N ASP A 33 16.87 -0.48 -7.13
CA ASP A 33 17.39 0.70 -7.81
C ASP A 33 16.91 0.77 -9.26
N SER A 34 16.92 -0.34 -9.94
CA SER A 34 16.40 -0.45 -11.30
C SER A 34 14.90 -0.14 -11.42
N TYR A 35 14.08 -0.51 -10.43
CA TYR A 35 12.67 -0.14 -10.37
C TYR A 35 12.46 1.33 -9.94
N ALA A 36 13.30 1.84 -9.07
CA ALA A 36 13.26 3.23 -8.64
C ALA A 36 13.60 4.21 -9.78
N GLU A 37 14.58 3.86 -10.63
CA GLU A 37 14.90 4.58 -11.86
C GLU A 37 13.72 4.63 -12.83
N GLU A 38 13.06 3.48 -13.02
CA GLU A 38 11.88 3.40 -13.88
C GLU A 38 10.71 4.23 -13.32
N LEU A 39 10.52 4.20 -12.01
CA LEU A 39 9.50 5.00 -11.35
C LEU A 39 9.75 6.51 -11.54
N GLU A 40 11.00 6.93 -11.45
CA GLU A 40 11.39 8.32 -11.68
C GLU A 40 11.21 8.73 -13.14
N ARG A 41 11.55 7.84 -14.08
CA ARG A 41 11.32 8.07 -15.52
C ARG A 41 9.85 8.36 -15.82
N ILE A 42 8.93 7.53 -15.32
CA ILE A 42 7.49 7.74 -15.57
C ILE A 42 6.95 8.98 -14.84
N ARG A 43 7.50 9.32 -13.66
CA ARG A 43 7.15 10.56 -12.97
C ARG A 43 7.49 11.78 -13.81
N ILE A 44 8.72 11.84 -14.35
CA ILE A 44 9.18 12.92 -15.22
C ILE A 44 8.30 13.01 -16.46
N GLN A 45 8.06 11.88 -17.14
CA GLN A 45 7.21 11.83 -18.32
C GLN A 45 5.78 12.33 -18.04
N ARG A 46 5.21 11.99 -16.87
CA ARG A 46 3.91 12.52 -16.46
C ARG A 46 3.92 14.02 -16.31
N GLN A 47 4.97 14.59 -15.71
CA GLN A 47 5.11 16.05 -15.55
C GLN A 47 5.27 16.76 -16.89
N GLU A 48 6.04 16.21 -17.81
CA GLU A 48 6.23 16.77 -19.16
C GLU A 48 4.93 16.76 -19.97
N ASN A 49 4.07 15.76 -19.77
CA ASN A 49 2.78 15.63 -20.45
C ASN A 49 1.65 16.41 -19.76
N ASP A 50 1.86 16.93 -18.56
CA ASP A 50 0.84 17.68 -17.79
C ASP A 50 0.80 19.15 -18.23
N THR A 51 0.28 19.40 -19.42
CA THR A 51 0.16 20.77 -19.99
C THR A 51 -0.84 21.65 -19.26
N GLU A 52 -1.71 21.08 -18.43
CA GLU A 52 -2.74 21.79 -17.67
C GLU A 52 -2.35 22.03 -16.20
N GLY A 53 -1.21 21.51 -15.75
CA GLY A 53 -0.75 21.64 -14.36
C GLY A 53 -1.67 20.94 -13.36
N GLN A 54 -2.24 19.80 -13.75
CA GLN A 54 -3.18 19.06 -12.92
C GLN A 54 -2.49 18.33 -11.76
N TRP A 55 -1.21 17.99 -11.93
CA TRP A 55 -0.46 17.14 -11.00
C TRP A 55 0.70 17.89 -10.36
N GLY A 56 0.79 17.78 -9.05
CA GLY A 56 1.99 18.18 -8.34
C GLY A 56 3.16 17.24 -8.65
N GLU A 57 4.37 17.76 -8.61
CA GLU A 57 5.59 17.00 -8.97
C GLU A 57 5.70 15.63 -8.28
N TYR A 58 5.26 15.54 -7.03
CA TYR A 58 5.34 14.34 -6.21
C TYR A 58 3.97 13.80 -5.77
N ASP A 59 2.91 14.18 -6.49
CA ASP A 59 1.60 13.61 -6.23
C ASP A 59 1.60 12.10 -6.48
N PRO A 60 0.89 11.30 -5.67
CA PRO A 60 0.78 9.87 -5.88
C PRO A 60 0.35 9.54 -7.30
N TYR A 61 1.06 8.60 -7.93
CA TYR A 61 0.75 8.18 -9.28
C TYR A 61 -0.07 6.88 -9.25
N MET A 62 -1.32 6.97 -9.73
CA MET A 62 -2.20 5.82 -9.84
C MET A 62 -1.97 5.08 -11.15
N TYR A 63 -1.99 3.75 -11.06
CA TYR A 63 -1.82 2.82 -12.19
C TYR A 63 -0.49 2.95 -12.95
N PRO A 64 0.65 3.14 -12.29
CA PRO A 64 1.95 3.24 -12.96
C PRO A 64 2.31 1.99 -13.78
N HIS A 65 1.69 0.85 -13.49
CA HIS A 65 1.82 -0.37 -14.29
C HIS A 65 1.26 -0.26 -15.72
N LYS A 66 0.42 0.73 -16.01
CA LYS A 66 -0.10 0.99 -17.35
C LYS A 66 0.91 1.73 -18.25
N ASP A 67 1.86 2.41 -17.63
CA ASP A 67 2.86 3.23 -18.29
C ASP A 67 4.27 2.60 -18.26
N SER A 68 4.38 1.41 -17.65
CA SER A 68 5.64 0.68 -17.53
C SER A 68 5.41 -0.83 -17.45
N ASP A 69 5.89 -1.54 -18.45
CA ASP A 69 5.90 -3.02 -18.45
C ASP A 69 6.69 -3.56 -17.26
N LYS A 70 7.78 -2.89 -16.89
CA LYS A 70 8.61 -3.26 -15.75
C LYS A 70 7.86 -3.21 -14.43
N LEU A 71 7.05 -2.17 -14.20
CA LEU A 71 6.20 -2.07 -13.01
C LEU A 71 4.99 -3.02 -13.08
N SER A 72 4.52 -3.34 -14.29
CA SER A 72 3.51 -4.38 -14.49
C SER A 72 4.05 -5.77 -14.11
N GLU A 73 5.30 -6.09 -14.46
CA GLU A 73 5.97 -7.32 -14.06
C GLU A 73 6.23 -7.37 -12.55
N LEU A 74 6.63 -6.25 -11.95
CA LEU A 74 6.80 -6.15 -10.49
C LEU A 74 5.51 -6.48 -9.74
N MET A 75 4.38 -5.99 -10.21
CA MET A 75 3.06 -6.33 -9.68
C MET A 75 2.76 -7.83 -9.77
N LYS A 76 3.35 -8.54 -10.74
CA LYS A 76 3.19 -9.99 -10.97
C LYS A 76 4.33 -10.82 -10.36
N HIS A 77 5.15 -10.24 -9.50
CA HIS A 77 6.30 -10.95 -8.94
C HIS A 77 5.87 -12.22 -8.21
N PRO A 78 6.41 -13.41 -8.56
CA PRO A 78 5.86 -14.70 -8.13
C PRO A 78 5.89 -14.91 -6.61
N LYS A 79 6.88 -14.35 -5.91
CA LYS A 79 6.94 -14.43 -4.44
C LYS A 79 5.82 -13.61 -3.77
N ILE A 80 5.42 -12.46 -4.37
CA ILE A 80 4.28 -11.67 -3.90
C ILE A 80 2.98 -12.44 -4.13
N ILE A 81 2.81 -12.99 -5.34
CA ILE A 81 1.60 -13.74 -5.69
C ILE A 81 1.44 -14.93 -4.75
N GLU A 82 2.49 -15.74 -4.55
CA GLU A 82 2.44 -16.87 -3.62
C GLU A 82 2.09 -16.44 -2.19
N ALA A 83 2.67 -15.35 -1.70
CA ALA A 83 2.37 -14.84 -0.36
C ALA A 83 0.89 -14.43 -0.24
N CYS A 84 0.37 -13.70 -1.22
CA CYS A 84 -1.02 -13.26 -1.20
C CYS A 84 -2.00 -14.41 -1.38
N GLU A 85 -1.76 -15.35 -2.31
CA GLU A 85 -2.57 -16.56 -2.50
C GLU A 85 -2.58 -17.43 -1.23
N PHE A 86 -1.44 -17.55 -0.56
CA PHE A 86 -1.33 -18.30 0.70
C PHE A 86 -2.15 -17.64 1.81
N LEU A 87 -2.07 -16.31 1.98
CA LEU A 87 -2.81 -15.60 3.03
C LEU A 87 -4.31 -15.54 2.76
N MET A 88 -4.73 -15.47 1.50
CA MET A 88 -6.15 -15.42 1.10
C MET A 88 -6.75 -16.79 0.78
N GLU A 89 -5.95 -17.86 0.86
CA GLU A 89 -6.38 -19.24 0.60
C GLU A 89 -7.09 -19.39 -0.75
N GLY A 90 -6.49 -18.84 -1.82
CA GLY A 90 -7.04 -18.92 -3.17
C GLY A 90 -6.37 -17.99 -4.17
N LYS A 91 -6.77 -18.09 -5.44
CA LYS A 91 -6.30 -17.24 -6.51
C LYS A 91 -6.64 -15.77 -6.27
N ILE A 92 -5.84 -14.90 -6.86
CA ILE A 92 -5.94 -13.46 -6.70
C ILE A 92 -5.89 -12.72 -8.02
N PHE A 93 -6.46 -11.51 -8.02
CA PHE A 93 -6.26 -10.48 -9.04
C PHE A 93 -5.63 -9.24 -8.41
N ALA A 94 -4.77 -8.53 -9.13
CA ALA A 94 -4.46 -7.16 -8.77
C ALA A 94 -5.63 -6.25 -9.21
N VAL A 95 -5.91 -5.21 -8.44
CA VAL A 95 -7.01 -4.27 -8.77
C VAL A 95 -6.54 -2.83 -8.84
N GLN A 96 -5.35 -2.55 -8.33
CA GLN A 96 -4.84 -1.20 -8.26
C GLN A 96 -3.36 -1.19 -7.95
N THR A 97 -2.61 -0.29 -8.60
CA THR A 97 -1.24 0.05 -8.21
C THR A 97 -1.10 1.54 -7.95
N TRP A 98 -0.15 1.90 -7.10
CA TRP A 98 0.19 3.28 -6.75
C TRP A 98 1.69 3.42 -6.63
N ALA A 99 2.23 4.52 -7.15
CA ALA A 99 3.56 4.98 -6.80
C ALA A 99 3.43 6.13 -5.81
N TYR A 100 4.08 6.01 -4.68
CA TYR A 100 4.12 7.04 -3.66
C TYR A 100 5.50 7.67 -3.61
N PHE A 101 5.50 8.99 -3.68
CA PHE A 101 6.67 9.83 -3.48
C PHE A 101 6.41 10.68 -2.25
N LYS A 102 7.14 10.46 -1.19
CA LYS A 102 7.06 11.30 0.01
C LYS A 102 8.34 12.11 0.15
N PRO A 103 8.41 13.32 -0.43
CA PRO A 103 9.57 14.17 -0.33
C PRO A 103 9.74 14.72 1.09
N PRO A 104 10.93 15.29 1.42
CA PRO A 104 11.12 16.06 2.62
C PRO A 104 10.04 17.13 2.84
N GLY A 105 9.55 17.26 4.07
CA GLY A 105 8.53 18.23 4.46
C GLY A 105 7.09 17.84 4.13
N GLN A 106 6.85 16.66 3.51
CA GLN A 106 5.48 16.23 3.25
C GLN A 106 4.81 15.74 4.53
N LEU A 107 3.57 16.18 4.73
CA LEU A 107 2.76 15.82 5.90
C LEU A 107 2.44 14.32 5.97
N GLY A 108 2.15 13.87 7.18
CA GLY A 108 1.67 12.52 7.44
C GLY A 108 0.24 12.29 6.96
N ARG A 109 -0.22 11.06 7.08
CA ARG A 109 -1.59 10.66 6.79
C ARG A 109 -2.24 10.15 8.06
N ASP A 110 -3.46 10.62 8.33
CA ASP A 110 -4.23 10.21 9.50
C ASP A 110 -4.55 8.71 9.50
N GLN A 111 -4.88 8.18 10.67
CA GLN A 111 -5.26 6.79 10.84
C GLN A 111 -6.49 6.40 10.00
N HIS A 112 -6.39 5.32 9.28
CA HIS A 112 -7.44 4.82 8.41
C HIS A 112 -7.35 3.31 8.21
N GLN A 113 -8.36 2.75 7.57
CA GLN A 113 -8.39 1.36 7.11
C GLN A 113 -8.59 1.33 5.60
N ASN A 114 -7.81 0.51 4.90
CA ASN A 114 -7.89 0.37 3.44
C ASN A 114 -9.21 -0.25 2.98
N ILE A 115 -9.84 -1.10 3.80
CA ILE A 115 -11.13 -1.73 3.51
C ILE A 115 -12.23 -0.72 3.21
N PHE A 116 -12.10 0.49 3.75
CA PHE A 116 -13.05 1.56 3.53
C PHE A 116 -13.15 1.95 2.05
N TYR A 117 -12.02 1.94 1.34
CA TYR A 117 -11.94 2.34 -0.07
C TYR A 117 -12.29 1.21 -1.03
N THR A 118 -11.98 0.00 -0.66
CA THR A 118 -12.17 -1.19 -1.50
C THR A 118 -13.50 -1.89 -1.27
N GLN A 119 -14.05 -1.78 -0.06
CA GLN A 119 -15.33 -2.36 0.36
C GLN A 119 -15.43 -3.88 0.09
N CYS A 120 -14.30 -4.55 0.05
CA CYS A 120 -14.20 -5.99 -0.07
C CYS A 120 -14.59 -6.65 1.26
N ASN A 121 -14.83 -7.96 1.25
CA ASN A 121 -15.00 -8.67 2.51
C ASN A 121 -13.66 -8.76 3.27
N ARG A 122 -13.77 -8.99 4.58
CA ARG A 122 -12.61 -9.24 5.44
C ARG A 122 -11.85 -10.46 4.92
N ASN A 123 -10.53 -10.38 4.90
CA ASN A 123 -9.61 -11.41 4.43
C ASN A 123 -9.65 -11.73 2.92
N GLU A 124 -10.38 -10.97 2.13
CA GLU A 124 -10.43 -11.13 0.67
C GLU A 124 -9.60 -10.09 -0.09
N ILE A 125 -8.88 -9.25 0.64
CA ILE A 125 -7.97 -8.26 0.07
C ILE A 125 -6.71 -8.08 0.91
N VAL A 126 -5.57 -8.03 0.23
CA VAL A 126 -4.24 -7.69 0.78
C VAL A 126 -3.74 -6.44 0.07
N ASN A 127 -3.26 -5.49 0.85
CA ASN A 127 -2.56 -4.33 0.31
C ASN A 127 -1.06 -4.50 0.56
N ILE A 128 -0.25 -4.44 -0.46
CA ILE A 128 1.20 -4.46 -0.29
C ILE A 128 1.80 -3.07 -0.42
N SER A 129 2.94 -2.88 0.22
CA SER A 129 3.78 -1.71 0.09
C SER A 129 5.24 -2.14 -0.02
N LEU A 130 5.80 -2.08 -1.22
CA LEU A 130 7.21 -2.36 -1.47
C LEU A 130 8.03 -1.08 -1.27
N ALA A 131 9.05 -1.17 -0.45
CA ALA A 131 9.92 -0.06 -0.11
C ALA A 131 11.01 0.13 -1.17
N PHE A 132 11.06 1.31 -1.79
CA PHE A 132 12.11 1.71 -2.72
C PHE A 132 13.25 2.50 -2.04
N ASP A 133 13.02 2.93 -0.83
CA ASP A 133 14.00 3.54 0.08
C ASP A 133 13.92 2.84 1.43
N ASN A 134 14.89 3.05 2.31
CA ASN A 134 14.74 2.66 3.70
C ASN A 134 13.68 3.54 4.36
N HIS A 135 12.66 2.93 4.93
CA HIS A 135 11.57 3.61 5.63
C HIS A 135 11.82 3.59 7.13
N ASP A 136 11.73 4.75 7.76
CA ASP A 136 11.78 4.93 9.21
C ASP A 136 10.87 6.10 9.64
N PRO A 137 10.60 6.30 10.93
CA PRO A 137 9.73 7.38 11.38
C PRO A 137 10.17 8.77 10.92
N ASN A 138 11.47 9.04 10.79
CA ASN A 138 11.96 10.36 10.41
C ASN A 138 11.63 10.70 8.95
N ASN A 139 11.61 9.70 8.03
CA ASN A 139 11.17 9.94 6.65
C ASN A 139 9.70 9.63 6.41
N GLY A 140 8.92 9.54 7.49
CA GLY A 140 7.47 9.41 7.45
C GLY A 140 6.99 8.01 7.06
N SER A 141 7.60 6.97 7.62
CA SER A 141 7.16 5.59 7.44
C SER A 141 5.69 5.40 7.84
N VAL A 142 5.12 4.31 7.35
CA VAL A 142 3.80 3.86 7.78
C VAL A 142 3.91 3.26 9.17
N TRP A 143 3.05 3.69 10.08
CA TRP A 143 2.83 3.04 11.37
C TRP A 143 1.50 2.30 11.36
N TYR A 144 1.33 1.32 12.23
CA TYR A 144 0.09 0.56 12.36
C TYR A 144 -0.22 0.23 13.83
N LEU A 145 -1.49 -0.02 14.11
CA LEU A 145 -1.95 -0.51 15.41
C LEU A 145 -2.03 -2.03 15.35
N GLU A 146 -1.09 -2.68 16.06
CA GLU A 146 -0.96 -4.13 16.08
C GLU A 146 -2.25 -4.79 16.58
N GLY A 147 -2.79 -5.75 15.80
CA GLY A 147 -4.02 -6.46 16.14
C GLY A 147 -5.32 -5.72 15.85
N SER A 148 -5.30 -4.44 15.46
CA SER A 148 -6.51 -3.64 15.23
C SER A 148 -7.42 -4.17 14.11
N HIS A 149 -6.88 -4.97 13.18
CA HIS A 149 -7.66 -5.61 12.11
C HIS A 149 -8.71 -6.58 12.65
N LEU A 150 -8.55 -7.06 13.88
CA LEU A 150 -9.50 -7.98 14.53
C LEU A 150 -10.84 -7.29 14.88
N LEU A 151 -10.86 -5.96 14.99
CA LEU A 151 -12.10 -5.19 15.20
C LEU A 151 -13.00 -5.16 13.96
N GLY A 152 -12.51 -5.60 12.80
CA GLY A 152 -13.25 -5.47 11.55
C GLY A 152 -13.21 -4.04 11.00
N ARG A 153 -14.26 -3.65 10.26
CA ARG A 153 -14.40 -2.30 9.70
C ARG A 153 -14.90 -1.33 10.76
N LEU A 154 -14.13 -0.30 11.01
CA LEU A 154 -14.45 0.75 11.98
C LEU A 154 -15.31 1.86 11.34
N PRO A 155 -16.09 2.61 12.15
CA PRO A 155 -16.71 3.84 11.71
C PRO A 155 -15.66 4.85 11.25
N ILE A 156 -16.07 5.76 10.37
CA ILE A 156 -15.23 6.88 9.93
C ILE A 156 -15.77 8.18 10.48
N GLU A 157 -14.86 9.10 10.78
CA GLU A 157 -15.21 10.48 11.07
C GLU A 157 -15.37 11.22 9.74
N ILE A 158 -16.57 11.75 9.47
CA ILE A 158 -16.84 12.58 8.31
C ILE A 158 -16.74 14.04 8.78
N ASP A 159 -15.64 14.68 8.43
CA ASP A 159 -15.51 16.14 8.61
C ASP A 159 -15.85 16.83 7.28
N ASP A 160 -17.10 17.30 7.16
CA ASP A 160 -17.61 17.95 5.96
C ASP A 160 -16.86 19.24 5.62
N GLU A 161 -16.30 19.92 6.60
CA GLU A 161 -15.50 21.15 6.40
C GLU A 161 -14.14 20.83 5.76
N ARG A 162 -13.52 19.74 6.16
CA ARG A 162 -12.25 19.27 5.60
C ARG A 162 -12.36 18.78 4.15
N THR A 163 -13.46 18.12 3.82
CA THR A 163 -13.72 17.64 2.44
C THR A 163 -14.08 18.77 1.49
N LYS A 164 -14.61 19.88 1.97
CA LYS A 164 -14.98 21.05 1.16
C LYS A 164 -13.79 21.98 0.86
N SER A 165 -12.79 22.01 1.73
CA SER A 165 -11.78 23.07 1.71
C SER A 165 -10.70 22.89 0.64
N ASN A 166 -10.47 21.70 0.10
CA ASN A 166 -9.56 21.53 -1.05
C ASN A 166 -9.65 20.18 -1.78
N PRO A 167 -10.53 20.01 -2.78
CA PRO A 167 -10.67 18.77 -3.53
C PRO A 167 -9.44 18.42 -4.42
N LYS A 168 -8.51 19.36 -4.62
CA LYS A 168 -7.33 19.17 -5.48
C LYS A 168 -6.01 18.97 -4.70
N ASN A 169 -6.01 19.08 -3.39
CA ASN A 169 -4.76 19.06 -2.62
C ASN A 169 -4.52 17.72 -1.94
N TRP A 170 -4.04 16.74 -2.70
CA TRP A 170 -3.57 15.43 -2.22
C TRP A 170 -2.54 15.53 -1.08
N ARG A 171 -1.83 16.67 -1.00
CA ARG A 171 -0.85 16.94 0.05
C ARG A 171 -1.49 17.12 1.42
N ASN A 172 -2.77 17.50 1.47
CA ASN A 172 -3.54 17.74 2.68
C ASN A 172 -4.66 16.72 2.89
N GLU A 173 -4.77 15.67 2.06
CA GLU A 173 -5.73 14.60 2.29
C GLU A 173 -5.32 13.78 3.51
N ARG A 174 -5.91 14.14 4.63
CA ARG A 174 -5.79 13.37 5.87
C ARG A 174 -6.43 11.99 5.80
N GLY A 175 -7.03 11.65 4.65
CA GLY A 175 -7.76 10.42 4.46
C GLY A 175 -9.17 10.47 5.08
N LYS A 176 -9.75 9.30 5.26
CA LYS A 176 -11.00 9.14 6.02
C LYS A 176 -10.65 8.51 7.36
N PRO A 177 -10.42 9.32 8.40
CA PRO A 177 -9.97 8.80 9.68
C PRO A 177 -11.02 7.85 10.25
N CYS A 178 -10.56 6.71 10.74
CA CYS A 178 -11.41 5.76 11.45
C CYS A 178 -11.48 6.11 12.93
N VAL A 179 -12.64 5.86 13.53
CA VAL A 179 -12.89 6.07 14.95
C VAL A 179 -12.57 4.78 15.70
N LEU A 180 -11.62 4.87 16.60
CA LEU A 180 -11.25 3.76 17.49
C LEU A 180 -12.13 3.75 18.74
N PRO A 181 -12.41 2.58 19.32
CA PRO A 181 -13.03 2.52 20.64
C PRO A 181 -12.20 3.27 21.68
N PRO A 182 -12.82 3.95 22.65
CA PRO A 182 -12.09 4.51 23.79
C PRO A 182 -11.24 3.41 24.46
N ASP A 183 -10.06 3.75 24.93
CA ASP A 183 -9.17 2.84 25.67
C ASP A 183 -8.87 1.52 24.95
N HIS A 184 -8.74 1.57 23.60
CA HIS A 184 -8.57 0.39 22.76
C HIS A 184 -7.33 -0.46 23.09
N GLY A 185 -6.33 0.09 23.75
CA GLY A 185 -5.13 -0.63 24.21
C GLY A 185 -4.19 -1.16 23.13
N PHE A 186 -4.45 -0.89 21.85
CA PHE A 186 -3.57 -1.35 20.76
C PHE A 186 -2.22 -0.64 20.79
N LYS A 187 -1.17 -1.41 20.58
CA LYS A 187 0.18 -0.88 20.46
C LYS A 187 0.40 -0.28 19.07
N LYS A 188 0.83 0.98 19.03
CA LYS A 188 1.36 1.59 17.81
C LYS A 188 2.74 1.01 17.53
N VAL A 189 2.94 0.52 16.32
CA VAL A 189 4.20 -0.04 15.83
C VAL A 189 4.66 0.78 14.63
N ASP A 190 5.87 1.27 14.68
CA ASP A 190 6.48 1.97 13.54
C ASP A 190 6.90 0.97 12.47
N GLY A 191 6.53 1.26 11.24
CA GLY A 191 6.81 0.41 10.09
C GLY A 191 8.20 0.65 9.53
N TYR A 192 9.20 0.07 10.14
CA TYR A 192 10.56 0.05 9.58
C TYR A 192 10.60 -0.94 8.42
N LEU A 193 10.97 -0.45 7.23
CA LEU A 193 11.23 -1.29 6.06
C LEU A 193 12.59 -0.95 5.49
N ARG A 194 13.40 -1.97 5.24
CA ARG A 194 14.59 -1.82 4.41
C ARG A 194 14.18 -1.77 2.94
N LYS A 195 14.95 -1.06 2.16
CA LYS A 195 14.84 -1.08 0.70
C LYS A 195 14.78 -2.52 0.19
N GLY A 196 13.79 -2.83 -0.65
CA GLY A 196 13.53 -4.19 -1.16
C GLY A 196 12.62 -5.04 -0.29
N GLN A 197 12.26 -4.60 0.92
CA GLN A 197 11.23 -5.28 1.71
C GLN A 197 9.83 -4.86 1.28
N VAL A 198 8.90 -5.79 1.41
CA VAL A 198 7.48 -5.56 1.18
C VAL A 198 6.70 -5.81 2.45
N ALA A 199 5.86 -4.85 2.82
CA ALA A 199 4.85 -5.03 3.87
C ALA A 199 3.54 -5.48 3.22
N LEU A 200 2.94 -6.54 3.76
CA LEU A 200 1.60 -7.01 3.44
C LEU A 200 0.67 -6.54 4.55
N LEU A 201 -0.25 -5.66 4.22
CA LEU A 201 -1.18 -5.05 5.16
C LEU A 201 -2.56 -5.67 5.02
N HIS A 202 -3.10 -6.18 6.11
CA HIS A 202 -4.52 -6.53 6.20
C HIS A 202 -5.36 -5.27 6.01
N SER A 203 -6.39 -5.33 5.16
CA SER A 203 -7.14 -4.11 4.79
C SER A 203 -7.90 -3.46 5.96
N ASN A 204 -8.15 -4.22 7.04
CA ASN A 204 -8.76 -3.74 8.26
C ASN A 204 -7.74 -3.25 9.30
N VAL A 205 -6.42 -3.38 9.10
CA VAL A 205 -5.46 -2.84 10.06
C VAL A 205 -5.52 -1.32 10.05
N VAL A 206 -5.62 -0.73 11.23
CA VAL A 206 -5.57 0.72 11.38
C VAL A 206 -4.11 1.15 11.21
N HIS A 207 -3.88 2.04 10.27
CA HIS A 207 -2.54 2.54 9.97
C HIS A 207 -2.58 3.99 9.52
N GLY A 208 -1.44 4.62 9.56
CA GLY A 208 -1.24 5.99 9.12
C GLY A 208 0.23 6.20 8.77
N SER A 209 0.65 7.44 8.59
CA SER A 209 2.07 7.76 8.42
C SER A 209 2.40 9.08 9.07
N GLU A 210 3.63 9.21 9.58
CA GLU A 210 4.15 10.48 10.10
C GLU A 210 4.54 11.44 8.96
N ALA A 211 4.84 12.69 9.30
CA ALA A 211 5.46 13.62 8.38
C ALA A 211 6.87 13.13 7.97
N ASN A 212 7.36 13.59 6.84
CA ASN A 212 8.75 13.37 6.46
C ASN A 212 9.59 14.57 6.93
N ASP A 213 10.15 14.47 8.11
CA ASP A 213 10.99 15.51 8.72
C ASP A 213 12.49 15.34 8.38
N SER A 214 12.80 14.37 7.52
CA SER A 214 14.16 14.09 7.06
C SER A 214 14.49 14.83 5.77
N THR A 215 15.74 14.68 5.32
CA THR A 215 16.20 15.15 4.00
C THR A 215 16.09 14.08 2.90
N ARG A 216 15.54 12.91 3.22
CA ARG A 216 15.45 11.75 2.32
C ARG A 216 14.02 11.56 1.80
N PHE A 217 13.89 11.02 0.61
CA PHE A 217 12.59 10.55 0.11
C PHE A 217 12.15 9.25 0.82
N ARG A 218 10.86 9.03 0.81
CA ARG A 218 10.25 7.73 1.09
C ARG A 218 9.36 7.33 -0.09
N ARG A 219 9.94 6.57 -1.02
CA ARG A 219 9.23 6.05 -2.19
C ARG A 219 8.73 4.64 -1.93
N ALA A 220 7.54 4.36 -2.42
CA ALA A 220 6.94 3.04 -2.31
C ALA A 220 6.09 2.71 -3.53
N PHE A 221 6.07 1.43 -3.91
CA PHE A 221 5.14 0.89 -4.88
C PHE A 221 4.09 0.04 -4.15
N LEU A 222 2.83 0.40 -4.34
CA LEU A 222 1.71 -0.22 -3.66
C LEU A 222 0.85 -0.99 -4.66
N THR A 223 0.34 -2.15 -4.23
CA THR A 223 -0.63 -2.93 -5.00
C THR A 223 -1.72 -3.46 -4.09
N GLY A 224 -2.97 -3.39 -4.54
CA GLY A 224 -4.10 -4.08 -3.93
C GLY A 224 -4.38 -5.39 -4.67
N TYR A 225 -4.41 -6.52 -3.94
CA TYR A 225 -4.79 -7.83 -4.47
C TYR A 225 -6.08 -8.30 -3.82
N VAL A 226 -7.00 -8.76 -4.65
CA VAL A 226 -8.32 -9.26 -4.23
C VAL A 226 -8.42 -10.73 -4.58
N LYS A 227 -9.03 -11.52 -3.70
CA LYS A 227 -9.31 -12.94 -3.95
C LYS A 227 -10.27 -13.09 -5.13
N GLU A 228 -10.03 -14.07 -5.99
CA GLU A 228 -10.90 -14.38 -7.14
C GLU A 228 -12.34 -14.65 -6.67
N GLY A 229 -13.30 -14.03 -7.33
CA GLY A 229 -14.72 -14.14 -7.00
C GLY A 229 -15.22 -13.20 -5.92
N SER A 230 -14.36 -12.38 -5.32
CA SER A 230 -14.77 -11.40 -4.32
C SER A 230 -15.34 -10.14 -4.95
N ASP A 231 -16.38 -9.59 -4.32
CA ASP A 231 -16.91 -8.27 -4.66
C ASP A 231 -16.01 -7.17 -4.12
N PHE A 232 -15.83 -6.12 -4.88
CA PHE A 232 -15.12 -4.92 -4.45
C PHE A 232 -15.66 -3.65 -5.12
N SER A 233 -15.47 -2.51 -4.46
CA SER A 233 -15.84 -1.21 -5.04
C SER A 233 -14.87 -0.82 -6.16
N THR A 234 -15.41 -0.54 -7.33
CA THR A 234 -14.63 -0.04 -8.48
C THR A 234 -14.02 1.35 -8.23
N GLY A 235 -14.57 2.11 -7.27
CA GLY A 235 -14.14 3.48 -6.98
C GLY A 235 -14.79 4.54 -7.87
N ASN A 236 -14.68 5.80 -7.48
CA ASN A 236 -15.37 6.92 -8.15
C ASN A 236 -14.53 7.64 -9.19
N HIS A 237 -13.22 7.77 -8.99
CA HIS A 237 -12.35 8.61 -9.84
C HIS A 237 -11.51 7.80 -10.82
N MET A 238 -10.90 6.73 -10.35
CA MET A 238 -10.16 5.80 -11.21
C MET A 238 -10.67 4.40 -10.90
N LYS A 239 -11.27 3.80 -11.91
CA LYS A 239 -11.95 2.51 -11.76
C LYS A 239 -10.94 1.38 -11.54
N ARG A 240 -11.13 0.63 -10.47
CA ARG A 240 -10.45 -0.63 -10.24
C ARG A 240 -11.04 -1.67 -11.16
N GLU A 241 -10.17 -2.43 -11.80
CA GLU A 241 -10.53 -3.54 -12.68
C GLU A 241 -9.68 -4.74 -12.29
N PRO A 242 -10.21 -5.97 -12.37
CA PRO A 242 -9.39 -7.16 -12.13
C PRO A 242 -8.28 -7.25 -13.16
N ILE A 243 -7.04 -7.37 -12.69
CA ILE A 243 -5.86 -7.55 -13.53
C ILE A 243 -5.32 -8.95 -13.23
N ASP A 244 -5.27 -9.79 -14.26
CA ASP A 244 -4.71 -11.13 -14.13
C ASP A 244 -3.20 -11.04 -13.82
N VAL A 245 -2.82 -11.64 -12.72
CA VAL A 245 -1.42 -11.69 -12.26
C VAL A 245 -0.81 -13.09 -12.38
N GLY A 246 -1.53 -14.00 -13.00
CA GLY A 246 -1.17 -15.41 -13.02
C GLY A 246 -1.44 -16.08 -11.66
N SER A 247 -0.92 -17.27 -11.50
CA SER A 247 -0.95 -18.00 -10.21
C SER A 247 0.46 -18.50 -9.92
N ALA A 248 0.86 -18.47 -8.67
CA ALA A 248 2.05 -19.18 -8.26
C ALA A 248 1.82 -20.68 -8.54
N LYS A 249 2.64 -21.27 -9.41
CA LYS A 249 2.59 -22.72 -9.65
C LYS A 249 3.01 -23.41 -8.36
N ILE A 250 2.03 -23.79 -7.55
CA ILE A 250 2.21 -24.63 -6.35
C ILE A 250 2.59 -26.04 -6.78
#